data_8e5d90c4fd3fcef6628ddc6dc0a150c8
#
_entry.id   8e5d90c4fd3fcef6628ddc6dc0a150c8
#
_cell.length_a   1.000
_cell.length_b   1.000
_cell.length_c   1.000
_cell.angle_alpha   90.00
_cell.angle_beta   90.00
_cell.angle_gamma   90.00
#
_symmetry.space_group_name_H-M   'P 1'
#
loop_
_entity.id
_entity.type
_entity.pdbx_description
1 polymer ?
#
loop_
_entity_poly.entity_id
_entity_poly.type
_entity_poly.pdbx_seq_one_letter_code
_entity_poly.pdbx_strand_id
1 'polypeptide(L)'
;MLPAIHNIQEAGAANAPRVFDEEKDNVCAYKHISRGDAAGEISKAKHVISRHFETPWTEHAFLEPECAVSYIDQDGDVFIYSTDQSAHQTLHECCMALGTDKVKVQNALVGGGFGGKEDMTVQHHAALLTYVTRRPVKVKLTRAESLLVHPKRHHFEMDFTMGCDENGIIKGVKAKVYTDTGAFASLGGPVLERACTHAAGPYNYQNFEIEGTAYYTNNPPAGAFRGFGVTQTCFATESLLNMMADEIGITPWEIRYRNAIRPGQVLPNGQIVDESTGLVETLEAIKPYYDEAIAAGKPVGLGCAMKNAGVGVGIPDTGRVKLIVGDDGKVHIFSGASCIGQGLGTVLVQMMVSNTDLTRDDVVYERSNTWISPDSGTTSGSRQTLITGEACLRACEKLMEDRRSGLSLQQMKGRVYYGEYLAKTDPLGADVPNPVSHVAYGYATQLCILDKKTGRVEHMIAAHDVGKAVNPLSCEGQIEGGVVMSMGYALREKYPIDDNCKPIEKYGSLGLFRAHELPEITALVIDLSLIHISEPTRL
;
A
#
# COMPACT_ATOMS: atom_id res chain seq x y z
N MET A 1 -33.04 -19.33 -9.69
CA MET A 1 -31.75 -18.65 -9.48
C MET A 1 -30.69 -19.72 -9.42
N LEU A 2 -29.52 -19.49 -9.98
CA LEU A 2 -28.37 -20.35 -9.76
C LEU A 2 -27.93 -20.20 -8.30
N PRO A 3 -27.37 -21.24 -7.66
CA PRO A 3 -26.85 -21.13 -6.29
C PRO A 3 -25.69 -20.12 -6.26
N ALA A 4 -25.73 -19.20 -5.32
CA ALA A 4 -24.65 -18.24 -5.11
C ALA A 4 -23.72 -18.72 -3.99
N ILE A 5 -22.45 -18.36 -4.09
CA ILE A 5 -21.41 -18.62 -3.07
C ILE A 5 -21.21 -17.32 -2.29
N HIS A 6 -21.44 -17.36 -0.98
CA HIS A 6 -21.47 -16.17 -0.12
C HIS A 6 -20.25 -16.01 0.77
N ASN A 7 -19.46 -17.08 0.94
CA ASN A 7 -18.34 -17.07 1.87
C ASN A 7 -17.23 -18.06 1.46
N ILE A 8 -16.12 -17.98 2.16
CA ILE A 8 -14.93 -18.80 1.93
C ILE A 8 -15.20 -20.29 2.14
N GLN A 9 -16.04 -20.65 3.12
CA GLN A 9 -16.36 -22.06 3.44
C GLN A 9 -17.16 -22.70 2.33
N GLU A 10 -18.15 -21.99 1.79
CA GLU A 10 -18.93 -22.45 0.64
C GLU A 10 -18.05 -22.57 -0.61
N ALA A 11 -17.15 -21.58 -0.84
CA ALA A 11 -16.24 -21.59 -1.99
C ALA A 11 -15.25 -22.77 -1.95
N GLY A 12 -14.77 -23.13 -0.78
CA GLY A 12 -13.81 -24.22 -0.55
C GLY A 12 -14.43 -25.61 -0.41
N ALA A 13 -15.76 -25.74 -0.43
CA ALA A 13 -16.43 -27.03 -0.30
C ALA A 13 -16.17 -27.93 -1.53
N ALA A 14 -15.99 -29.23 -1.31
CA ALA A 14 -15.66 -30.18 -2.38
C ALA A 14 -16.66 -30.25 -3.53
N ASN A 15 -17.91 -29.86 -3.27
CA ASN A 15 -19.02 -29.85 -4.23
C ASN A 15 -19.53 -28.42 -4.49
N ALA A 16 -18.74 -27.39 -4.22
CA ALA A 16 -19.09 -26.01 -4.49
C ALA A 16 -19.40 -25.81 -6.00
N PRO A 17 -20.46 -25.05 -6.34
CA PRO A 17 -20.60 -24.59 -7.71
C PRO A 17 -19.40 -23.71 -8.09
N ARG A 18 -19.02 -23.71 -9.35
CA ARG A 18 -17.90 -22.86 -9.82
C ARG A 18 -18.38 -21.46 -10.16
N VAL A 19 -17.60 -20.45 -9.79
CA VAL A 19 -17.86 -19.06 -10.21
C VAL A 19 -17.49 -18.90 -11.69
N PHE A 20 -16.42 -19.57 -12.14
CA PHE A 20 -15.99 -19.60 -13.53
C PHE A 20 -15.96 -21.05 -14.04
N ASP A 21 -16.60 -21.31 -15.17
CA ASP A 21 -16.70 -22.66 -15.75
C ASP A 21 -15.34 -23.21 -16.22
N GLU A 22 -14.43 -22.32 -16.61
CA GLU A 22 -13.09 -22.66 -17.10
C GLU A 22 -12.15 -23.08 -15.99
N GLU A 23 -12.43 -22.70 -14.75
CA GLU A 23 -11.58 -23.00 -13.61
C GLU A 23 -11.87 -24.39 -13.02
N LYS A 24 -10.85 -24.98 -12.44
CA LYS A 24 -10.93 -26.30 -11.79
C LYS A 24 -11.78 -26.26 -10.51
N ASP A 25 -11.62 -25.18 -9.74
CA ASP A 25 -12.28 -24.91 -8.47
C ASP A 25 -12.42 -23.40 -8.28
N ASN A 26 -12.83 -22.94 -7.10
CA ASN A 26 -12.98 -21.52 -6.81
C ASN A 26 -11.70 -20.89 -6.22
N VAL A 27 -10.53 -21.51 -6.36
CA VAL A 27 -9.26 -20.94 -5.88
C VAL A 27 -8.72 -19.93 -6.89
N CYS A 28 -8.76 -18.65 -6.52
CA CYS A 28 -8.15 -17.56 -7.29
C CYS A 28 -6.61 -17.59 -7.20
N ALA A 29 -6.09 -17.84 -6.00
CA ALA A 29 -4.66 -17.91 -5.75
C ALA A 29 -4.35 -18.75 -4.51
N TYR A 30 -3.19 -19.40 -4.54
CA TYR A 30 -2.62 -20.11 -3.40
C TYR A 30 -1.18 -19.67 -3.18
N LYS A 31 -0.78 -19.47 -1.92
CA LYS A 31 0.58 -19.14 -1.52
C LYS A 31 1.00 -20.01 -0.33
N HIS A 32 2.20 -20.56 -0.40
CA HIS A 32 2.83 -21.24 0.72
C HIS A 32 4.24 -20.67 0.90
N ILE A 33 4.50 -20.15 2.09
CA ILE A 33 5.78 -19.54 2.46
C ILE A 33 6.25 -20.22 3.75
N SER A 34 7.43 -20.79 3.75
CA SER A 34 7.99 -21.46 4.92
C SER A 34 9.49 -21.27 5.04
N ARG A 35 9.98 -21.26 6.27
CA ARG A 35 11.39 -21.28 6.59
C ARG A 35 11.60 -21.96 7.94
N GLY A 36 12.70 -22.74 8.08
CA GLY A 36 13.00 -23.50 9.29
C GLY A 36 11.98 -24.61 9.57
N ASP A 37 11.82 -24.95 10.86
CA ASP A 37 10.88 -25.95 11.36
C ASP A 37 9.90 -25.31 12.34
N ALA A 38 8.89 -24.62 11.83
CA ALA A 38 7.91 -23.94 12.66
C ALA A 38 7.14 -24.91 13.58
N ALA A 39 6.73 -26.07 13.05
CA ALA A 39 5.97 -27.05 13.82
C ALA A 39 6.82 -27.65 14.96
N GLY A 40 8.06 -28.05 14.67
CA GLY A 40 9.00 -28.59 15.67
C GLY A 40 9.34 -27.56 16.77
N GLU A 41 9.59 -26.32 16.40
CA GLU A 41 9.92 -25.26 17.37
C GLU A 41 8.71 -24.84 18.21
N ILE A 42 7.51 -24.76 17.64
CA ILE A 42 6.26 -24.53 18.40
C ILE A 42 6.01 -25.66 19.39
N SER A 43 6.26 -26.93 19.00
CA SER A 43 6.04 -28.09 19.89
C SER A 43 6.97 -28.10 21.11
N LYS A 44 8.13 -27.44 21.03
CA LYS A 44 9.12 -27.29 22.11
C LYS A 44 8.95 -26.00 22.90
N ALA A 45 8.14 -25.07 22.38
CA ALA A 45 7.96 -23.77 22.99
C ALA A 45 7.33 -23.87 24.39
N LYS A 46 7.74 -22.98 25.30
CA LYS A 46 7.22 -22.92 26.66
C LYS A 46 5.79 -22.44 26.71
N HIS A 47 5.47 -21.44 25.88
CA HIS A 47 4.15 -20.82 25.75
C HIS A 47 3.69 -20.93 24.31
N VAL A 48 2.46 -21.39 24.11
CA VAL A 48 1.86 -21.54 22.78
C VAL A 48 0.44 -20.99 22.78
N ILE A 49 0.16 -20.08 21.86
CA ILE A 49 -1.18 -19.52 21.68
C ILE A 49 -1.63 -19.77 20.25
N SER A 50 -2.84 -20.30 20.13
CA SER A 50 -3.56 -20.45 18.85
C SER A 50 -4.87 -19.67 18.90
N ARG A 51 -5.15 -18.88 17.85
CA ARG A 51 -6.40 -18.09 17.75
C ARG A 51 -6.86 -18.00 16.30
N HIS A 52 -8.16 -17.92 16.17
CA HIS A 52 -8.84 -17.52 14.94
C HIS A 52 -9.07 -16.02 14.95
N PHE A 53 -8.85 -15.38 13.80
CA PHE A 53 -9.07 -13.95 13.57
C PHE A 53 -9.87 -13.75 12.29
N GLU A 54 -10.74 -12.77 12.31
CA GLU A 54 -11.55 -12.37 11.17
C GLU A 54 -11.45 -10.85 11.00
N THR A 55 -11.39 -10.39 9.76
CA THR A 55 -11.41 -8.96 9.42
C THR A 55 -12.47 -8.66 8.38
N PRO A 56 -13.28 -7.61 8.56
CA PRO A 56 -14.43 -7.35 7.69
C PRO A 56 -14.05 -6.79 6.33
N TRP A 57 -15.00 -6.83 5.40
CA TRP A 57 -15.02 -5.97 4.23
C TRP A 57 -15.10 -4.50 4.66
N THR A 58 -14.36 -3.61 3.98
CA THR A 58 -14.50 -2.16 4.17
C THR A 58 -14.41 -1.40 2.84
N GLU A 59 -14.86 -0.16 2.87
CA GLU A 59 -15.00 0.75 1.74
C GLU A 59 -13.90 1.82 1.77
N HIS A 60 -13.28 2.13 0.62
CA HIS A 60 -12.25 3.18 0.52
C HIS A 60 -12.76 4.56 0.90
N ALA A 61 -14.01 4.83 0.59
CA ALA A 61 -14.70 6.06 0.90
C ALA A 61 -13.97 7.35 0.41
N PHE A 62 -13.21 7.24 -0.70
CA PHE A 62 -12.57 8.42 -1.27
C PHE A 62 -13.60 9.51 -1.56
N LEU A 63 -13.20 10.78 -1.38
CA LEU A 63 -14.13 11.90 -1.45
C LEU A 63 -14.71 12.09 -2.86
N GLU A 64 -13.91 11.87 -3.89
CA GLU A 64 -14.29 11.98 -5.30
C GLU A 64 -14.71 10.62 -5.86
N PRO A 65 -16.01 10.39 -6.19
CA PRO A 65 -16.42 9.23 -6.98
C PRO A 65 -15.76 9.23 -8.36
N GLU A 66 -15.71 8.06 -8.98
CA GLU A 66 -15.06 7.82 -10.26
C GLU A 66 -15.68 8.69 -11.36
N CYS A 67 -14.82 9.28 -12.17
CA CYS A 67 -15.21 10.12 -13.29
C CYS A 67 -14.22 10.03 -14.45
N ALA A 68 -14.74 9.91 -15.66
CA ALA A 68 -13.97 10.06 -16.89
C ALA A 68 -14.73 10.92 -17.90
N VAL A 69 -13.97 11.72 -18.65
CA VAL A 69 -14.47 12.49 -19.79
C VAL A 69 -13.68 12.10 -21.02
N SER A 70 -14.37 11.77 -22.11
CA SER A 70 -13.73 11.40 -23.37
C SER A 70 -14.31 12.17 -24.55
N TYR A 71 -13.47 12.48 -25.53
CA TYR A 71 -13.83 13.12 -26.79
C TYR A 71 -12.86 12.74 -27.89
N ILE A 72 -13.21 13.00 -29.14
CA ILE A 72 -12.28 12.87 -30.28
C ILE A 72 -11.48 14.17 -30.36
N ASP A 73 -10.15 14.07 -30.29
CA ASP A 73 -9.27 15.22 -30.40
C ASP A 73 -9.06 15.66 -31.88
N GLN A 74 -8.24 16.70 -32.08
CA GLN A 74 -7.97 17.25 -33.40
C GLN A 74 -7.19 16.31 -34.33
N ASP A 75 -6.51 15.31 -33.76
CA ASP A 75 -5.77 14.27 -34.50
C ASP A 75 -6.67 13.08 -34.86
N GLY A 76 -7.92 13.08 -34.38
CA GLY A 76 -8.89 12.01 -34.54
C GLY A 76 -8.75 10.88 -33.52
N ASP A 77 -7.93 11.05 -32.50
CA ASP A 77 -7.70 10.08 -31.43
C ASP A 77 -8.79 10.20 -30.33
N VAL A 78 -9.06 9.10 -29.64
CA VAL A 78 -9.91 9.11 -28.46
C VAL A 78 -9.12 9.68 -27.28
N PHE A 79 -9.44 10.90 -26.88
CA PHE A 79 -8.84 11.53 -25.72
C PHE A 79 -9.66 11.26 -24.47
N ILE A 80 -8.98 10.90 -23.36
CA ILE A 80 -9.61 10.56 -22.08
C ILE A 80 -8.98 11.39 -20.96
N TYR A 81 -9.79 12.19 -20.27
CA TYR A 81 -9.47 12.70 -18.94
C TYR A 81 -9.99 11.74 -17.89
N SER A 82 -9.10 11.27 -17.01
CA SER A 82 -9.40 10.25 -16.01
C SER A 82 -8.93 10.62 -14.61
N THR A 83 -9.65 10.16 -13.59
CA THR A 83 -9.26 10.26 -12.18
C THR A 83 -8.88 8.88 -11.66
N ASP A 84 -7.75 8.34 -12.13
CA ASP A 84 -7.24 7.01 -11.81
C ASP A 84 -5.81 7.05 -11.21
N GLN A 85 -5.30 5.86 -10.86
CA GLN A 85 -3.97 5.68 -10.29
C GLN A 85 -2.89 5.39 -11.37
N SER A 86 -3.28 5.26 -12.66
CA SER A 86 -2.33 5.05 -13.76
C SER A 86 -2.92 5.42 -15.13
N ALA A 87 -2.51 6.55 -15.68
CA ALA A 87 -2.90 6.94 -17.06
C ALA A 87 -2.45 5.92 -18.11
N HIS A 88 -1.27 5.29 -17.92
CA HIS A 88 -0.73 4.31 -18.87
C HIS A 88 -1.48 2.97 -18.81
N GLN A 89 -1.92 2.52 -17.63
CA GLN A 89 -2.78 1.34 -17.51
C GLN A 89 -4.13 1.59 -18.19
N THR A 90 -4.75 2.75 -17.91
CA THR A 90 -5.99 3.17 -18.58
C THR A 90 -5.83 3.22 -20.10
N LEU A 91 -4.70 3.74 -20.61
CA LEU A 91 -4.37 3.71 -22.05
C LEU A 91 -4.38 2.28 -22.57
N HIS A 92 -3.60 1.39 -21.93
CA HIS A 92 -3.45 0.01 -22.36
C HIS A 92 -4.81 -0.72 -22.43
N GLU A 93 -5.59 -0.66 -21.37
CA GLU A 93 -6.88 -1.32 -21.29
C GLU A 93 -7.93 -0.74 -22.26
N CYS A 94 -7.94 0.60 -22.44
CA CYS A 94 -8.81 1.22 -23.43
C CYS A 94 -8.41 0.88 -24.86
N CYS A 95 -7.11 0.81 -25.18
CA CYS A 95 -6.64 0.35 -26.49
C CYS A 95 -7.10 -1.08 -26.77
N MET A 96 -6.99 -1.98 -25.80
CA MET A 96 -7.49 -3.37 -25.95
C MET A 96 -9.01 -3.40 -26.14
N ALA A 97 -9.77 -2.66 -25.33
CA ALA A 97 -11.22 -2.63 -25.39
C ALA A 97 -11.76 -2.06 -26.72
N LEU A 98 -11.05 -1.07 -27.31
CA LEU A 98 -11.46 -0.41 -28.55
C LEU A 98 -10.86 -1.07 -29.81
N GLY A 99 -9.87 -1.94 -29.66
CA GLY A 99 -9.13 -2.55 -30.77
C GLY A 99 -8.32 -1.53 -31.60
N THR A 100 -7.80 -0.48 -30.96
CA THR A 100 -7.03 0.58 -31.63
C THR A 100 -6.01 1.19 -30.67
N ASP A 101 -4.89 1.67 -31.22
CA ASP A 101 -3.86 2.42 -30.50
C ASP A 101 -4.06 3.96 -30.52
N LYS A 102 -5.13 4.42 -31.20
CA LYS A 102 -5.49 5.85 -31.30
C LYS A 102 -6.21 6.34 -30.05
N VAL A 103 -5.54 6.27 -28.91
CA VAL A 103 -6.04 6.69 -27.60
C VAL A 103 -4.98 7.55 -26.92
N LYS A 104 -5.42 8.59 -26.23
CA LYS A 104 -4.59 9.44 -25.36
C LYS A 104 -5.26 9.59 -24.01
N VAL A 105 -4.50 9.46 -22.94
CA VAL A 105 -5.01 9.58 -21.57
C VAL A 105 -4.25 10.67 -20.80
N GLN A 106 -4.97 11.49 -20.08
CA GLN A 106 -4.41 12.45 -19.13
C GLN A 106 -5.10 12.32 -17.78
N ASN A 107 -4.32 12.25 -16.70
CA ASN A 107 -4.88 12.33 -15.36
C ASN A 107 -5.38 13.75 -15.06
N ALA A 108 -6.57 13.84 -14.53
CA ALA A 108 -7.08 15.03 -13.87
C ALA A 108 -6.53 15.12 -12.42
N LEU A 109 -6.99 16.07 -11.63
CA LEU A 109 -6.79 16.07 -10.19
C LEU A 109 -7.61 14.94 -9.58
N VAL A 110 -6.99 14.06 -8.82
CA VAL A 110 -7.63 12.89 -8.23
C VAL A 110 -7.96 13.15 -6.77
N GLY A 111 -9.22 13.08 -6.42
CA GLY A 111 -9.75 13.34 -5.08
C GLY A 111 -9.70 12.13 -4.16
N GLY A 112 -8.53 11.49 -4.06
CA GLY A 112 -8.30 10.27 -3.30
C GLY A 112 -8.52 9.00 -4.14
N GLY A 113 -7.78 7.94 -3.83
CA GLY A 113 -7.89 6.64 -4.49
C GLY A 113 -7.73 5.49 -3.49
N PHE A 114 -6.66 5.53 -2.68
CA PHE A 114 -6.34 4.54 -1.63
C PHE A 114 -6.23 3.10 -2.12
N GLY A 115 -6.10 2.89 -3.43
CA GLY A 115 -6.16 1.60 -4.12
C GLY A 115 -7.45 1.36 -4.91
N GLY A 116 -8.57 1.99 -4.53
CA GLY A 116 -9.87 1.78 -5.17
C GLY A 116 -10.01 2.35 -6.60
N LYS A 117 -8.99 3.09 -7.07
CA LYS A 117 -8.91 3.60 -8.45
C LYS A 117 -7.75 2.98 -9.24
N GLU A 118 -7.25 1.82 -8.81
CA GLU A 118 -6.28 1.03 -9.58
C GLU A 118 -6.98 0.27 -10.70
N ASP A 119 -8.10 -0.37 -10.41
CA ASP A 119 -8.94 -1.00 -11.42
C ASP A 119 -9.70 0.05 -12.23
N MET A 120 -9.87 -0.22 -13.53
CA MET A 120 -10.63 0.63 -14.43
C MET A 120 -12.14 0.44 -14.20
N THR A 121 -12.88 1.53 -14.00
CA THR A 121 -14.32 1.48 -13.69
C THR A 121 -15.19 2.20 -14.73
N VAL A 122 -14.86 3.42 -15.12
CA VAL A 122 -15.69 4.28 -16.00
C VAL A 122 -14.99 4.73 -17.27
N GLN A 123 -13.66 4.59 -17.33
CA GLN A 123 -12.83 5.09 -18.42
C GLN A 123 -13.17 4.43 -19.75
N HIS A 124 -13.23 3.10 -19.76
CA HIS A 124 -13.58 2.32 -20.96
C HIS A 124 -15.02 2.57 -21.43
N HIS A 125 -15.96 2.82 -20.51
CA HIS A 125 -17.32 3.19 -20.88
C HIS A 125 -17.35 4.56 -21.60
N ALA A 126 -16.67 5.57 -21.05
CA ALA A 126 -16.58 6.88 -21.69
C ALA A 126 -15.88 6.79 -23.05
N ALA A 127 -14.77 6.05 -23.13
CA ALA A 127 -13.98 5.86 -24.35
C ALA A 127 -14.79 5.14 -25.44
N LEU A 128 -15.47 4.03 -25.10
CA LEU A 128 -16.27 3.25 -26.05
C LEU A 128 -17.43 4.07 -26.60
N LEU A 129 -18.18 4.77 -25.75
CA LEU A 129 -19.28 5.62 -26.18
C LEU A 129 -18.80 6.76 -27.09
N THR A 130 -17.66 7.39 -26.76
CA THR A 130 -17.05 8.40 -27.62
C THR A 130 -16.61 7.82 -28.97
N TYR A 131 -15.96 6.65 -28.94
CA TYR A 131 -15.47 5.99 -30.16
C TYR A 131 -16.59 5.67 -31.14
N VAL A 132 -17.71 5.13 -30.62
CA VAL A 132 -18.86 4.74 -31.45
C VAL A 132 -19.68 5.97 -31.88
N THR A 133 -19.97 6.90 -31.01
CA THR A 133 -20.88 8.01 -31.28
C THR A 133 -20.18 9.24 -31.89
N ARG A 134 -18.86 9.32 -31.81
CA ARG A 134 -18.04 10.47 -32.20
C ARG A 134 -18.42 11.78 -31.46
N ARG A 135 -19.02 11.65 -30.28
CA ARG A 135 -19.44 12.79 -29.43
C ARG A 135 -18.67 12.79 -28.13
N PRO A 136 -18.46 13.96 -27.51
CA PRO A 136 -17.94 14.05 -26.15
C PRO A 136 -18.86 13.31 -25.17
N VAL A 137 -18.26 12.49 -24.29
CA VAL A 137 -18.97 11.67 -23.30
C VAL A 137 -18.36 11.91 -21.93
N LYS A 138 -19.18 12.09 -20.92
CA LYS A 138 -18.80 12.10 -19.52
C LYS A 138 -19.52 10.97 -18.79
N VAL A 139 -18.76 10.11 -18.14
CA VAL A 139 -19.28 9.09 -17.22
C VAL A 139 -18.83 9.45 -15.82
N LYS A 140 -19.76 9.65 -14.91
CA LYS A 140 -19.49 9.95 -13.50
C LYS A 140 -20.44 9.15 -12.65
N LEU A 141 -19.90 8.37 -11.72
CA LEU A 141 -20.69 7.64 -10.75
C LEU A 141 -21.25 8.57 -9.69
N THR A 142 -22.46 8.31 -9.26
CA THR A 142 -22.98 8.83 -8.00
C THR A 142 -22.27 8.12 -6.85
N ARG A 143 -22.35 8.64 -5.62
CA ARG A 143 -21.81 7.95 -4.45
C ARG A 143 -22.40 6.56 -4.26
N ALA A 144 -23.67 6.37 -4.53
CA ALA A 144 -24.34 5.07 -4.42
C ALA A 144 -23.80 4.08 -5.46
N GLU A 145 -23.61 4.50 -6.71
CA GLU A 145 -23.01 3.66 -7.75
C GLU A 145 -21.54 3.36 -7.45
N SER A 146 -20.76 4.34 -6.99
CA SER A 146 -19.37 4.15 -6.58
C SER A 146 -19.23 3.07 -5.50
N LEU A 147 -20.12 3.06 -4.50
CA LEU A 147 -20.15 2.01 -3.46
C LEU A 147 -20.40 0.60 -4.02
N LEU A 148 -21.09 0.47 -5.16
CA LEU A 148 -21.42 -0.81 -5.77
C LEU A 148 -20.32 -1.32 -6.71
N VAL A 149 -19.59 -0.44 -7.37
CA VAL A 149 -18.81 -0.79 -8.57
C VAL A 149 -17.34 -1.08 -8.27
N HIS A 150 -16.63 -0.20 -7.56
CA HIS A 150 -15.19 -0.41 -7.39
C HIS A 150 -14.85 -1.51 -6.38
N PRO A 151 -13.69 -2.19 -6.52
CA PRO A 151 -13.27 -3.25 -5.59
C PRO A 151 -13.13 -2.77 -4.16
N LYS A 152 -13.38 -3.67 -3.20
CA LYS A 152 -13.38 -3.38 -1.75
C LYS A 152 -12.11 -3.91 -1.07
N ARG A 153 -11.93 -3.61 0.23
CA ARG A 153 -10.96 -4.31 1.06
C ARG A 153 -11.38 -5.74 1.24
N HIS A 154 -10.51 -6.67 1.00
CA HIS A 154 -10.75 -8.10 1.19
C HIS A 154 -11.16 -8.41 2.64
N HIS A 155 -12.17 -9.24 2.80
CA HIS A 155 -12.45 -9.99 4.01
C HIS A 155 -11.40 -11.09 4.19
N PHE A 156 -10.91 -11.28 5.41
CA PHE A 156 -9.94 -12.34 5.74
C PHE A 156 -10.42 -13.15 6.93
N GLU A 157 -10.19 -14.47 6.86
CA GLU A 157 -10.26 -15.41 7.99
C GLU A 157 -8.87 -16.02 8.17
N MET A 158 -8.39 -16.08 9.42
CA MET A 158 -7.00 -16.41 9.68
C MET A 158 -6.87 -17.23 10.95
N ASP A 159 -6.19 -18.37 10.86
CA ASP A 159 -5.81 -19.19 11.99
C ASP A 159 -4.32 -19.03 12.25
N PHE A 160 -3.94 -18.49 13.40
CA PHE A 160 -2.55 -18.27 13.77
C PHE A 160 -2.18 -19.06 15.01
N THR A 161 -0.97 -19.63 15.02
CA THR A 161 -0.32 -20.25 16.17
C THR A 161 1.08 -19.68 16.33
N MET A 162 1.40 -19.20 17.53
CA MET A 162 2.71 -18.66 17.90
C MET A 162 3.24 -19.39 19.13
N GLY A 163 4.53 -19.77 19.11
CA GLY A 163 5.25 -20.34 20.23
C GLY A 163 6.41 -19.45 20.67
N CYS A 164 6.54 -19.25 21.99
CA CYS A 164 7.64 -18.48 22.61
C CYS A 164 8.33 -19.30 23.72
N ASP A 165 9.58 -18.91 24.05
CA ASP A 165 10.24 -19.42 25.24
C ASP A 165 9.76 -18.70 26.52
N GLU A 166 10.35 -19.06 27.66
CA GLU A 166 10.05 -18.48 28.99
C GLU A 166 10.34 -16.97 29.09
N ASN A 167 11.11 -16.41 28.18
CA ASN A 167 11.46 -15.00 28.10
C ASN A 167 10.62 -14.22 27.07
N GLY A 168 9.68 -14.89 26.40
CA GLY A 168 8.87 -14.29 25.36
C GLY A 168 9.59 -14.12 24.02
N ILE A 169 10.70 -14.84 23.78
CA ILE A 169 11.36 -14.87 22.48
C ILE A 169 10.61 -15.82 21.56
N ILE A 170 10.15 -15.31 20.42
CA ILE A 170 9.41 -16.08 19.42
C ILE A 170 10.28 -17.23 18.88
N LYS A 171 9.79 -18.45 18.93
CA LYS A 171 10.45 -19.65 18.39
C LYS A 171 9.88 -20.06 17.05
N GLY A 172 8.58 -19.89 16.84
CA GLY A 172 7.94 -20.22 15.59
C GLY A 172 6.52 -19.68 15.48
N VAL A 173 6.09 -19.50 14.23
CA VAL A 173 4.72 -19.07 13.87
C VAL A 173 4.19 -19.93 12.74
N LYS A 174 2.95 -20.40 12.87
CA LYS A 174 2.19 -21.03 11.78
C LYS A 174 0.91 -20.27 11.54
N ALA A 175 0.55 -20.09 10.28
CA ALA A 175 -0.73 -19.47 9.93
C ALA A 175 -1.38 -20.10 8.70
N LYS A 176 -2.73 -20.14 8.73
CA LYS A 176 -3.58 -20.33 7.56
C LYS A 176 -4.37 -19.06 7.34
N VAL A 177 -4.31 -18.55 6.13
CA VAL A 177 -4.90 -17.27 5.74
C VAL A 177 -5.85 -17.50 4.57
N TYR A 178 -7.11 -17.19 4.77
CA TYR A 178 -8.14 -17.31 3.74
C TYR A 178 -8.71 -15.93 3.43
N THR A 179 -8.97 -15.67 2.15
CA THR A 179 -9.57 -14.39 1.73
C THR A 179 -10.58 -14.58 0.62
N ASP A 180 -11.61 -13.75 0.67
CA ASP A 180 -12.64 -13.66 -0.35
C ASP A 180 -12.27 -12.53 -1.33
N THR A 181 -12.08 -12.88 -2.61
CA THR A 181 -11.79 -11.91 -3.68
C THR A 181 -13.02 -11.46 -4.45
N GLY A 182 -14.19 -12.01 -4.13
CA GLY A 182 -15.44 -11.74 -4.86
C GLY A 182 -15.51 -12.42 -6.23
N ALA A 183 -16.37 -11.91 -7.09
CA ALA A 183 -16.67 -12.51 -8.39
C ALA A 183 -15.58 -12.31 -9.46
N PHE A 184 -14.61 -11.45 -9.20
CA PHE A 184 -13.49 -11.17 -10.12
C PHE A 184 -12.17 -11.15 -9.36
N ALA A 185 -11.09 -11.58 -10.02
CA ALA A 185 -9.78 -11.63 -9.42
C ALA A 185 -9.25 -10.26 -8.94
N SER A 186 -9.46 -9.20 -9.75
CA SER A 186 -8.82 -7.90 -9.49
C SER A 186 -7.37 -8.09 -9.05
N LEU A 187 -7.01 -7.67 -7.83
CA LEU A 187 -5.70 -7.88 -7.24
C LEU A 187 -5.70 -8.91 -6.08
N GLY A 188 -6.67 -9.84 -6.05
CA GLY A 188 -6.81 -10.84 -4.99
C GLY A 188 -5.55 -11.68 -4.76
N GLY A 189 -4.93 -12.20 -5.83
CA GLY A 189 -3.67 -12.95 -5.74
C GLY A 189 -2.51 -12.13 -5.16
N PRO A 190 -2.18 -10.95 -5.71
CA PRO A 190 -1.16 -10.06 -5.16
C PRO A 190 -1.43 -9.60 -3.71
N VAL A 191 -2.69 -9.35 -3.33
CA VAL A 191 -3.05 -8.99 -1.95
C VAL A 191 -2.78 -10.15 -0.99
N LEU A 192 -3.18 -11.38 -1.37
CA LEU A 192 -2.87 -12.59 -0.60
C LEU A 192 -1.36 -12.80 -0.44
N GLU A 193 -0.61 -12.66 -1.52
CA GLU A 193 0.86 -12.80 -1.48
C GLU A 193 1.49 -11.81 -0.51
N ARG A 194 1.02 -10.56 -0.53
CA ARG A 194 1.52 -9.53 0.37
C ARG A 194 1.13 -9.80 1.82
N ALA A 195 -0.09 -10.26 2.06
CA ALA A 195 -0.55 -10.69 3.37
C ALA A 195 0.36 -11.79 3.94
N CYS A 196 0.60 -12.85 3.17
CA CYS A 196 1.45 -13.97 3.59
C CYS A 196 2.91 -13.56 3.82
N THR A 197 3.48 -12.72 2.95
CA THR A 197 4.87 -12.25 3.05
C THR A 197 5.13 -11.47 4.34
N HIS A 198 4.15 -10.71 4.83
CA HIS A 198 4.27 -9.84 5.99
C HIS A 198 3.65 -10.43 7.26
N ALA A 199 2.97 -11.57 7.17
CA ALA A 199 2.29 -12.20 8.31
C ALA A 199 3.21 -12.54 9.49
N ALA A 200 4.51 -12.74 9.22
CA ALA A 200 5.51 -12.99 10.25
C ALA A 200 5.84 -11.77 11.13
N GLY A 201 5.44 -10.57 10.70
CA GLY A 201 5.76 -9.31 11.39
C GLY A 201 7.23 -8.90 11.30
N PRO A 202 7.60 -7.75 11.87
CA PRO A 202 8.96 -7.22 11.84
C PRO A 202 9.85 -7.76 12.97
N TYR A 203 9.85 -9.08 13.16
CA TYR A 203 10.49 -9.72 14.31
C TYR A 203 11.61 -10.67 13.90
N ASN A 204 12.62 -10.79 14.76
CA ASN A 204 13.80 -11.63 14.54
C ASN A 204 13.56 -13.07 14.99
N TYR A 205 12.97 -13.89 14.14
CA TYR A 205 12.88 -15.34 14.29
C TYR A 205 12.90 -16.02 12.92
N GLN A 206 13.18 -17.33 12.86
CA GLN A 206 13.48 -17.99 11.59
C GLN A 206 12.56 -19.16 11.25
N ASN A 207 11.67 -19.54 12.16
CA ASN A 207 10.82 -20.71 11.96
C ASN A 207 9.37 -20.25 11.74
N PHE A 208 8.92 -20.26 10.50
CA PHE A 208 7.55 -19.91 10.19
C PHE A 208 7.01 -20.72 9.02
N GLU A 209 5.71 -20.92 9.00
CA GLU A 209 4.98 -21.58 7.92
C GLU A 209 3.62 -20.90 7.74
N ILE A 210 3.39 -20.36 6.57
CA ILE A 210 2.19 -19.60 6.22
C ILE A 210 1.59 -20.14 4.95
N GLU A 211 0.36 -20.60 5.01
CA GLU A 211 -0.46 -21.01 3.88
C GLU A 211 -1.57 -19.99 3.64
N GLY A 212 -1.71 -19.53 2.41
CA GLY A 212 -2.75 -18.58 2.02
C GLY A 212 -3.57 -19.10 0.85
N THR A 213 -4.89 -18.89 0.89
CA THR A 213 -5.81 -19.19 -0.21
C THR A 213 -6.79 -18.03 -0.42
N ALA A 214 -6.84 -17.51 -1.65
CA ALA A 214 -7.88 -16.57 -2.08
C ALA A 214 -8.94 -17.33 -2.86
N TYR A 215 -10.21 -17.10 -2.52
CA TYR A 215 -11.34 -17.76 -3.18
C TYR A 215 -12.17 -16.77 -3.98
N TYR A 216 -12.65 -17.22 -5.15
CA TYR A 216 -13.76 -16.57 -5.84
C TYR A 216 -15.07 -16.87 -5.12
N THR A 217 -15.92 -15.85 -5.02
CA THR A 217 -17.29 -15.93 -4.54
C THR A 217 -18.23 -15.13 -5.45
N ASN A 218 -19.53 -15.09 -5.17
CA ASN A 218 -20.44 -14.19 -5.88
C ASN A 218 -20.57 -12.81 -5.20
N ASN A 219 -19.75 -12.51 -4.21
CA ASN A 219 -19.68 -11.22 -3.56
C ASN A 219 -19.12 -10.14 -4.49
N PRO A 220 -19.28 -8.85 -4.16
CA PRO A 220 -18.59 -7.76 -4.86
C PRO A 220 -17.07 -7.98 -4.91
N PRO A 221 -16.39 -7.57 -5.99
CA PRO A 221 -14.96 -7.79 -6.12
C PRO A 221 -14.18 -7.07 -5.02
N ALA A 222 -13.11 -7.70 -4.57
CA ALA A 222 -12.11 -7.11 -3.70
C ALA A 222 -10.81 -6.87 -4.46
N GLY A 223 -10.12 -5.79 -4.15
CA GLY A 223 -8.91 -5.38 -4.87
C GLY A 223 -7.91 -4.65 -3.98
N ALA A 224 -7.15 -3.75 -4.58
CA ALA A 224 -6.21 -2.93 -3.85
C ALA A 224 -6.91 -2.02 -2.84
N PHE A 225 -6.42 -2.03 -1.62
CA PHE A 225 -6.79 -1.07 -0.58
C PHE A 225 -5.56 -0.80 0.29
N ARG A 226 -5.36 0.45 0.72
CA ARG A 226 -4.23 0.90 1.55
C ARG A 226 -3.85 -0.12 2.62
N GLY A 227 -2.58 -0.60 2.60
CA GLY A 227 -2.09 -1.73 3.40
C GLY A 227 -1.96 -3.04 2.62
N PHE A 228 -2.85 -3.30 1.63
CA PHE A 228 -2.74 -4.36 0.62
C PHE A 228 -2.51 -5.76 1.23
N GLY A 229 -3.40 -6.18 2.14
CA GLY A 229 -3.34 -7.50 2.82
C GLY A 229 -2.51 -7.50 4.12
N VAL A 230 -1.54 -6.60 4.25
CA VAL A 230 -0.67 -6.54 5.45
C VAL A 230 -1.45 -6.13 6.70
N THR A 231 -2.43 -5.25 6.59
CA THR A 231 -3.24 -4.80 7.74
C THR A 231 -3.98 -5.94 8.42
N GLN A 232 -4.47 -6.90 7.64
CA GLN A 232 -5.22 -8.05 8.14
C GLN A 232 -4.30 -8.99 8.93
N THR A 233 -3.18 -9.41 8.35
CA THR A 233 -2.24 -10.32 9.02
C THR A 233 -1.49 -9.64 10.17
N CYS A 234 -1.22 -8.35 10.07
CA CYS A 234 -0.65 -7.55 11.16
C CYS A 234 -1.58 -7.56 12.39
N PHE A 235 -2.89 -7.40 12.22
CA PHE A 235 -3.86 -7.52 13.31
C PHE A 235 -3.74 -8.85 14.06
N ALA A 236 -3.66 -9.97 13.33
CA ALA A 236 -3.53 -11.30 13.93
C ALA A 236 -2.22 -11.45 14.70
N THR A 237 -1.10 -11.10 14.09
CA THR A 237 0.24 -11.24 14.69
C THR A 237 0.41 -10.36 15.92
N GLU A 238 -0.01 -9.11 15.85
CA GLU A 238 0.12 -8.15 16.95
C GLU A 238 -0.84 -8.48 18.12
N SER A 239 -2.02 -9.02 17.82
CA SER A 239 -2.95 -9.52 18.84
C SER A 239 -2.38 -10.74 19.58
N LEU A 240 -1.74 -11.69 18.85
CA LEU A 240 -1.08 -12.82 19.49
C LEU A 240 0.07 -12.38 20.40
N LEU A 241 0.85 -11.38 19.99
CA LEU A 241 1.93 -10.84 20.84
C LEU A 241 1.40 -10.21 22.13
N ASN A 242 0.26 -9.50 22.07
CA ASN A 242 -0.36 -8.97 23.28
C ASN A 242 -0.82 -10.09 24.20
N MET A 243 -1.51 -11.12 23.66
CA MET A 243 -1.92 -12.29 24.44
C MET A 243 -0.72 -13.04 25.03
N MET A 244 0.37 -13.15 24.28
CA MET A 244 1.60 -13.79 24.74
C MET A 244 2.28 -13.00 25.85
N ALA A 245 2.29 -11.67 25.75
CA ALA A 245 2.82 -10.80 26.80
C ALA A 245 2.02 -10.97 28.12
N ASP A 246 0.70 -11.05 28.04
CA ASP A 246 -0.18 -11.29 29.19
C ASP A 246 0.07 -12.68 29.79
N GLU A 247 0.20 -13.74 28.97
CA GLU A 247 0.47 -15.11 29.40
C GLU A 247 1.81 -15.24 30.14
N ILE A 248 2.83 -14.50 29.71
CA ILE A 248 4.19 -14.54 30.28
C ILE A 248 4.32 -13.58 31.46
N GLY A 249 3.45 -12.57 31.56
CA GLY A 249 3.50 -11.54 32.59
C GLY A 249 4.52 -10.42 32.31
N ILE A 250 4.78 -10.12 31.03
CA ILE A 250 5.60 -8.97 30.61
C ILE A 250 4.74 -7.94 29.88
N THR A 251 5.29 -6.75 29.65
CA THR A 251 4.52 -5.70 28.98
C THR A 251 4.44 -5.92 27.45
N PRO A 252 3.38 -5.44 26.78
CA PRO A 252 3.28 -5.43 25.32
C PRO A 252 4.45 -4.72 24.63
N TRP A 253 5.03 -3.70 25.29
CA TRP A 253 6.23 -3.02 24.79
C TRP A 253 7.45 -3.94 24.87
N GLU A 254 7.63 -4.62 25.99
CA GLU A 254 8.82 -5.43 26.24
C GLU A 254 8.91 -6.65 25.33
N ILE A 255 7.79 -7.36 25.09
CA ILE A 255 7.79 -8.52 24.18
C ILE A 255 8.21 -8.10 22.75
N ARG A 256 7.76 -6.93 22.29
CA ARG A 256 8.14 -6.40 20.98
C ARG A 256 9.59 -5.96 20.94
N TYR A 257 10.06 -5.26 21.95
CA TYR A 257 11.44 -4.78 22.03
C TYR A 257 12.45 -5.95 22.04
N ARG A 258 12.13 -7.02 22.75
CA ARG A 258 12.97 -8.26 22.79
C ARG A 258 13.06 -8.94 21.43
N ASN A 259 11.97 -8.96 20.68
CA ASN A 259 11.87 -9.65 19.40
C ASN A 259 12.11 -8.73 18.17
N ALA A 260 12.16 -7.42 18.35
CA ALA A 260 12.30 -6.46 17.25
C ALA A 260 13.49 -6.78 16.35
N ILE A 261 13.26 -6.73 15.05
CA ILE A 261 14.34 -6.82 14.05
C ILE A 261 15.31 -5.65 14.21
N ARG A 262 16.60 -5.88 14.01
CA ARG A 262 17.67 -4.88 14.10
C ARG A 262 18.59 -4.98 12.89
N PRO A 263 19.32 -3.90 12.55
CA PRO A 263 20.31 -3.91 11.46
C PRO A 263 21.22 -5.13 11.50
N GLY A 264 21.46 -5.74 10.34
CA GLY A 264 22.27 -6.95 10.17
C GLY A 264 21.58 -8.27 10.51
N GLN A 265 20.37 -8.24 11.06
CA GLN A 265 19.57 -9.43 11.34
C GLN A 265 18.75 -9.85 10.12
N VAL A 266 18.18 -11.04 10.20
CA VAL A 266 17.45 -11.67 9.10
C VAL A 266 15.97 -11.71 9.41
N LEU A 267 15.16 -11.10 8.54
CA LEU A 267 13.70 -11.22 8.60
C LEU A 267 13.26 -12.68 8.40
N PRO A 268 12.07 -13.05 8.88
CA PRO A 268 11.55 -14.40 8.66
C PRO A 268 11.52 -14.82 7.18
N ASN A 269 11.29 -13.88 6.24
CA ASN A 269 11.32 -14.14 4.79
C ASN A 269 12.73 -14.36 4.20
N GLY A 270 13.79 -14.26 5.02
CA GLY A 270 15.18 -14.51 4.63
C GLY A 270 15.99 -13.27 4.25
N GLN A 271 15.38 -12.11 4.13
CA GLN A 271 16.09 -10.87 3.80
C GLN A 271 16.90 -10.37 5.01
N ILE A 272 18.16 -10.07 4.78
CA ILE A 272 19.00 -9.37 5.74
C ILE A 272 18.62 -7.89 5.69
N VAL A 273 18.34 -7.29 6.85
CA VAL A 273 18.00 -5.87 6.94
C VAL A 273 19.25 -5.02 7.23
N ASP A 274 19.26 -3.83 6.69
CA ASP A 274 20.38 -2.88 6.76
C ASP A 274 20.19 -1.82 7.86
N GLU A 275 21.07 -0.83 7.87
CA GLU A 275 21.08 0.28 8.85
C GLU A 275 19.84 1.18 8.77
N SER A 276 19.01 1.06 7.72
CA SER A 276 17.76 1.81 7.60
C SER A 276 16.58 1.18 8.37
N THR A 277 16.84 0.20 9.23
CA THR A 277 15.83 -0.56 9.97
C THR A 277 15.50 0.11 11.29
N GLY A 278 14.42 0.88 11.33
CA GLY A 278 14.04 1.75 12.44
C GLY A 278 12.96 1.26 13.39
N LEU A 279 12.73 -0.06 13.49
CA LEU A 279 11.67 -0.56 14.40
C LEU A 279 11.97 -0.26 15.86
N VAL A 280 13.24 -0.41 16.28
CA VAL A 280 13.64 -0.15 17.67
C VAL A 280 13.46 1.32 18.00
N GLU A 281 13.85 2.21 17.10
CA GLU A 281 13.72 3.66 17.26
C GLU A 281 12.25 4.09 17.35
N THR A 282 11.35 3.45 16.59
CA THR A 282 9.91 3.71 16.73
C THR A 282 9.35 3.24 18.06
N LEU A 283 9.83 2.09 18.60
CA LEU A 283 9.47 1.60 19.93
C LEU A 283 9.99 2.52 21.06
N GLU A 284 11.22 3.02 20.92
CA GLU A 284 11.82 3.93 21.89
C GLU A 284 11.15 5.31 21.87
N ALA A 285 10.75 5.81 20.70
CA ALA A 285 10.02 7.07 20.57
C ALA A 285 8.63 7.04 21.25
N ILE A 286 7.97 5.88 21.24
CA ILE A 286 6.68 5.66 21.90
C ILE A 286 6.84 5.49 23.43
N LYS A 287 7.98 5.01 23.91
CA LYS A 287 8.19 4.59 25.29
C LYS A 287 7.81 5.64 26.35
N PRO A 288 8.17 6.92 26.22
CA PRO A 288 7.78 7.94 27.21
C PRO A 288 6.26 8.08 27.35
N TYR A 289 5.52 8.08 26.24
CA TYR A 289 4.05 8.16 26.25
C TYR A 289 3.41 6.91 26.85
N TYR A 290 4.00 5.75 26.57
CA TYR A 290 3.57 4.47 27.11
C TYR A 290 3.73 4.45 28.64
N ASP A 291 4.90 4.82 29.17
CA ASP A 291 5.20 4.84 30.60
C ASP A 291 4.31 5.85 31.35
N GLU A 292 4.07 7.02 30.77
CA GLU A 292 3.18 8.03 31.34
C GLU A 292 1.75 7.51 31.43
N ALA A 293 1.23 6.88 30.36
CA ALA A 293 -0.11 6.31 30.36
C ALA A 293 -0.28 5.19 31.39
N ILE A 294 0.72 4.30 31.50
CA ILE A 294 0.73 3.22 32.52
C ILE A 294 0.79 3.81 33.93
N ALA A 295 1.66 4.79 34.20
CA ALA A 295 1.76 5.46 35.50
C ALA A 295 0.44 6.16 35.88
N ALA A 296 -0.26 6.74 34.92
CA ALA A 296 -1.60 7.30 35.08
C ALA A 296 -2.69 6.21 35.22
N GLY A 297 -2.32 4.93 35.06
CA GLY A 297 -3.19 3.75 35.09
C GLY A 297 -4.23 3.78 33.98
N LYS A 298 -3.95 4.33 32.80
CA LYS A 298 -4.80 4.31 31.62
C LYS A 298 -4.67 2.96 30.89
N PRO A 299 -5.76 2.42 30.35
CA PRO A 299 -5.65 1.27 29.45
C PRO A 299 -4.92 1.67 28.17
N VAL A 300 -4.01 0.82 27.72
CA VAL A 300 -3.21 1.05 26.50
C VAL A 300 -3.24 -0.17 25.59
N GLY A 301 -3.15 0.08 24.27
CA GLY A 301 -2.88 -0.91 23.24
C GLY A 301 -1.63 -0.53 22.46
N LEU A 302 -0.78 -1.50 22.15
CA LEU A 302 0.45 -1.31 21.39
C LEU A 302 0.52 -2.29 20.24
N GLY A 303 0.93 -1.82 19.07
CA GLY A 303 1.17 -2.64 17.89
C GLY A 303 2.32 -2.10 17.06
N CYS A 304 3.07 -3.01 16.42
CA CYS A 304 4.10 -2.69 15.46
C CYS A 304 3.68 -3.11 14.05
N ALA A 305 4.28 -2.50 13.05
CA ALA A 305 4.06 -2.86 11.66
C ALA A 305 5.33 -2.70 10.84
N MET A 306 5.42 -3.49 9.78
CA MET A 306 6.39 -3.37 8.71
C MET A 306 5.65 -3.32 7.38
N LYS A 307 6.03 -2.42 6.49
CA LYS A 307 5.46 -2.36 5.14
C LYS A 307 6.53 -2.04 4.11
N ASN A 308 6.54 -2.83 3.04
CA ASN A 308 7.44 -2.58 1.92
C ASN A 308 7.13 -1.27 1.19
N ALA A 309 8.16 -0.62 0.67
CA ALA A 309 8.11 0.34 -0.41
C ALA A 309 8.46 -0.34 -1.73
N GLY A 310 7.75 -0.01 -2.82
CA GLY A 310 7.90 -0.68 -4.11
C GLY A 310 7.09 -1.98 -4.24
N VAL A 311 7.09 -2.56 -5.44
CA VAL A 311 6.34 -3.78 -5.76
C VAL A 311 7.01 -5.00 -5.15
N GLY A 312 8.29 -5.21 -5.35
CA GLY A 312 9.07 -6.32 -4.77
C GLY A 312 8.77 -7.70 -5.36
N VAL A 313 9.21 -8.72 -4.63
CA VAL A 313 8.98 -10.16 -4.88
C VAL A 313 9.31 -10.62 -6.31
N GLY A 314 10.39 -10.09 -6.88
CA GLY A 314 10.87 -10.44 -8.23
C GLY A 314 10.13 -9.74 -9.38
N ILE A 315 9.13 -8.91 -9.09
CA ILE A 315 8.43 -8.15 -10.13
C ILE A 315 9.25 -6.90 -10.48
N PRO A 316 9.59 -6.65 -11.77
CA PRO A 316 10.30 -5.45 -12.17
C PRO A 316 9.53 -4.18 -11.77
N ASP A 317 10.18 -3.29 -11.04
CA ASP A 317 9.59 -2.05 -10.56
C ASP A 317 10.38 -0.86 -11.12
N THR A 318 9.85 -0.24 -12.19
CA THR A 318 10.55 0.79 -12.95
C THR A 318 9.90 2.16 -12.74
N GLY A 319 10.73 3.13 -12.35
CA GLY A 319 10.39 4.55 -12.35
C GLY A 319 11.01 5.26 -13.54
N ARG A 320 10.28 6.23 -14.12
CA ARG A 320 10.76 7.03 -15.26
C ARG A 320 10.33 8.48 -15.11
N VAL A 321 11.27 9.37 -15.38
CA VAL A 321 11.05 10.82 -15.40
C VAL A 321 11.70 11.43 -16.62
N LYS A 322 11.03 12.39 -17.22
CA LYS A 322 11.56 13.24 -18.27
C LYS A 322 11.52 14.69 -17.81
N LEU A 323 12.65 15.37 -17.85
CA LEU A 323 12.75 16.80 -17.62
C LEU A 323 12.89 17.49 -18.98
N ILE A 324 12.12 18.55 -19.20
CA ILE A 324 12.18 19.36 -20.41
C ILE A 324 12.35 20.81 -20.00
N VAL A 325 13.38 21.47 -20.54
CA VAL A 325 13.53 22.93 -20.38
C VAL A 325 12.60 23.60 -21.38
N GLY A 326 11.53 24.21 -20.87
CA GLY A 326 10.48 24.83 -21.68
C GLY A 326 10.89 26.16 -22.31
N ASP A 327 10.07 26.66 -23.22
CA ASP A 327 10.24 27.98 -23.83
C ASP A 327 10.10 29.13 -22.83
N ASP A 328 9.38 28.88 -21.72
CA ASP A 328 9.27 29.77 -20.57
C ASP A 328 10.56 29.87 -19.74
N GLY A 329 11.56 29.04 -20.06
CA GLY A 329 12.84 28.98 -19.34
C GLY A 329 12.78 28.23 -18.04
N LYS A 330 11.73 27.44 -17.80
CA LYS A 330 11.58 26.56 -16.62
C LYS A 330 11.82 25.11 -16.96
N VAL A 331 12.07 24.31 -15.94
CA VAL A 331 12.23 22.86 -16.08
C VAL A 331 10.90 22.19 -15.73
N HIS A 332 10.32 21.53 -16.72
CA HIS A 332 9.06 20.79 -16.57
C HIS A 332 9.34 19.32 -16.26
N ILE A 333 8.74 18.81 -15.20
CA ILE A 333 8.85 17.42 -14.77
C ILE A 333 7.66 16.62 -15.32
N PHE A 334 7.95 15.65 -16.18
CA PHE A 334 6.96 14.72 -16.74
C PHE A 334 7.21 13.30 -16.21
N SER A 335 6.16 12.66 -15.68
CA SER A 335 6.16 11.26 -15.28
C SER A 335 4.77 10.66 -15.42
N GLY A 336 4.70 9.37 -15.79
CA GLY A 336 3.46 8.61 -15.81
C GLY A 336 2.88 8.30 -14.43
N ALA A 337 3.60 8.62 -13.36
CA ALA A 337 3.14 8.45 -11.99
C ALA A 337 1.98 9.40 -11.65
N SER A 338 0.86 8.86 -11.19
CA SER A 338 -0.33 9.64 -10.84
C SER A 338 -0.23 10.24 -9.44
N CYS A 339 -0.53 11.54 -9.32
CA CYS A 339 -0.75 12.19 -8.03
C CYS A 339 -2.23 12.05 -7.64
N ILE A 340 -2.51 11.28 -6.59
CA ILE A 340 -3.87 10.93 -6.13
C ILE A 340 -4.29 11.66 -4.85
N GLY A 341 -3.57 12.73 -4.48
CA GLY A 341 -3.77 13.50 -3.26
C GLY A 341 -2.62 13.35 -2.24
N GLN A 342 -1.68 12.40 -2.44
CA GLN A 342 -0.53 12.15 -1.56
C GLN A 342 0.62 13.14 -1.72
N GLY A 343 0.54 14.08 -2.66
CA GLY A 343 1.51 15.16 -2.81
C GLY A 343 2.73 14.84 -3.69
N LEU A 344 2.65 13.82 -4.57
CA LEU A 344 3.77 13.40 -5.42
C LEU A 344 4.44 14.55 -6.17
N GLY A 345 3.65 15.45 -6.80
CA GLY A 345 4.20 16.59 -7.52
C GLY A 345 5.06 17.50 -6.66
N THR A 346 4.60 17.77 -5.43
CA THR A 346 5.36 18.56 -4.44
C THR A 346 6.65 17.85 -4.06
N VAL A 347 6.60 16.54 -3.80
CA VAL A 347 7.77 15.73 -3.44
C VAL A 347 8.81 15.74 -4.57
N LEU A 348 8.43 15.52 -5.82
CA LEU A 348 9.37 15.54 -6.96
C LEU A 348 10.02 16.93 -7.15
N VAL A 349 9.23 18.01 -7.00
CA VAL A 349 9.78 19.38 -7.04
C VAL A 349 10.78 19.61 -5.91
N GLN A 350 10.46 19.19 -4.68
CA GLN A 350 11.37 19.32 -3.54
C GLN A 350 12.65 18.50 -3.73
N MET A 351 12.54 17.25 -4.21
CA MET A 351 13.71 16.43 -4.52
C MET A 351 14.60 17.10 -5.57
N MET A 352 14.01 17.65 -6.64
CA MET A 352 14.75 18.37 -7.67
C MET A 352 15.47 19.61 -7.11
N VAL A 353 14.75 20.46 -6.39
CA VAL A 353 15.30 21.70 -5.81
C VAL A 353 16.40 21.39 -4.80
N SER A 354 16.26 20.32 -4.01
CA SER A 354 17.28 19.93 -3.03
C SER A 354 18.56 19.33 -3.65
N ASN A 355 18.51 18.90 -4.90
CA ASN A 355 19.63 18.22 -5.58
C ASN A 355 20.15 18.96 -6.82
N THR A 356 19.68 20.19 -7.03
CA THR A 356 20.12 21.06 -8.15
C THR A 356 20.38 22.49 -7.64
N ASP A 357 20.85 23.37 -8.53
CA ASP A 357 20.97 24.81 -8.28
C ASP A 357 19.69 25.59 -8.62
N LEU A 358 18.57 24.87 -8.86
CA LEU A 358 17.29 25.47 -9.22
C LEU A 358 16.48 25.86 -7.98
N THR A 359 15.64 26.86 -8.15
CA THR A 359 14.65 27.27 -7.13
C THR A 359 13.26 26.69 -7.44
N ARG A 360 12.33 26.81 -6.51
CA ARG A 360 10.94 26.39 -6.71
C ARG A 360 10.30 27.08 -7.93
N ASP A 361 10.68 28.33 -8.22
CA ASP A 361 10.11 29.11 -9.31
C ASP A 361 10.63 28.67 -10.70
N ASP A 362 11.73 27.97 -10.75
CA ASP A 362 12.35 27.42 -11.97
C ASP A 362 11.72 26.08 -12.38
N VAL A 363 10.87 25.47 -11.57
CA VAL A 363 10.38 24.10 -11.76
C VAL A 363 8.86 24.03 -11.85
N VAL A 364 8.36 23.29 -12.84
CA VAL A 364 6.94 23.00 -13.04
C VAL A 364 6.71 21.50 -13.01
N TYR A 365 5.78 21.04 -12.16
CA TYR A 365 5.33 19.64 -12.22
C TYR A 365 4.12 19.53 -13.15
N GLU A 366 4.25 18.68 -14.17
CA GLU A 366 3.20 18.41 -15.14
C GLU A 366 2.36 17.20 -14.74
N ARG A 367 1.07 17.24 -15.07
CA ARG A 367 0.18 16.10 -14.84
C ARG A 367 0.55 14.93 -15.74
N SER A 368 0.42 13.72 -15.21
CA SER A 368 0.63 12.50 -15.99
C SER A 368 -0.24 12.49 -17.25
N ASN A 369 0.39 12.23 -18.37
CA ASN A 369 -0.24 12.06 -19.67
C ASN A 369 0.52 11.00 -20.47
N THR A 370 -0.11 10.40 -21.48
CA THR A 370 0.48 9.24 -22.17
C THR A 370 1.25 9.58 -23.43
N TRP A 371 1.33 10.86 -23.84
CA TRP A 371 2.04 11.26 -25.06
C TRP A 371 3.40 11.95 -24.82
N ILE A 372 3.64 12.48 -23.60
CA ILE A 372 4.94 13.07 -23.21
C ILE A 372 5.54 12.36 -22.01
N SER A 373 4.71 12.07 -21.00
CA SER A 373 5.18 11.45 -19.76
C SER A 373 5.56 10.00 -19.99
N PRO A 374 6.78 9.58 -19.64
CA PRO A 374 7.14 8.16 -19.72
C PRO A 374 6.37 7.34 -18.67
N ASP A 375 6.00 6.12 -19.03
CA ASP A 375 5.35 5.20 -18.10
C ASP A 375 6.25 4.95 -16.89
N SER A 376 5.76 5.29 -15.70
CA SER A 376 6.45 5.12 -14.41
C SER A 376 5.69 4.16 -13.49
N GLY A 377 4.82 3.34 -14.04
CA GLY A 377 3.99 2.37 -13.33
C GLY A 377 2.86 3.00 -12.52
N THR A 378 1.95 2.14 -12.08
CA THR A 378 0.79 2.53 -11.26
C THR A 378 1.21 3.13 -9.93
N THR A 379 0.51 4.16 -9.47
CA THR A 379 0.65 4.71 -8.12
C THR A 379 0.00 3.76 -7.11
N SER A 380 0.79 2.80 -6.66
CA SER A 380 0.43 1.72 -5.75
C SER A 380 1.64 1.33 -4.89
N GLY A 381 1.49 0.49 -3.88
CA GLY A 381 2.58 -0.14 -3.14
C GLY A 381 3.58 0.84 -2.49
N SER A 382 3.20 2.08 -2.25
CA SER A 382 4.07 3.14 -1.68
C SER A 382 5.38 3.35 -2.47
N ARG A 383 5.34 3.19 -3.80
CA ARG A 383 6.53 3.16 -4.65
C ARG A 383 7.01 4.50 -5.18
N GLN A 384 6.12 5.52 -5.26
CA GLN A 384 6.43 6.69 -6.09
C GLN A 384 7.57 7.57 -5.55
N THR A 385 7.64 7.82 -4.25
CA THR A 385 8.74 8.62 -3.68
C THR A 385 10.09 7.94 -3.89
N LEU A 386 10.18 6.62 -3.69
CA LEU A 386 11.41 5.86 -3.87
C LEU A 386 11.72 5.66 -5.36
N ILE A 387 10.83 5.01 -6.10
CA ILE A 387 11.10 4.51 -7.46
C ILE A 387 11.09 5.65 -8.49
N THR A 388 10.03 6.47 -8.50
CA THR A 388 9.95 7.62 -9.42
C THR A 388 10.86 8.76 -8.94
N GLY A 389 11.03 8.93 -7.63
CA GLY A 389 11.95 9.91 -7.07
C GLY A 389 13.39 9.64 -7.47
N GLU A 390 13.87 8.41 -7.38
CA GLU A 390 15.22 8.02 -7.84
C GLU A 390 15.39 8.28 -9.35
N ALA A 391 14.39 7.95 -10.17
CA ALA A 391 14.41 8.29 -11.59
C ALA A 391 14.49 9.82 -11.83
N CYS A 392 13.81 10.61 -10.98
CA CYS A 392 13.91 12.07 -11.02
C CYS A 392 15.32 12.55 -10.70
N LEU A 393 15.95 12.02 -9.66
CA LEU A 393 17.34 12.36 -9.30
C LEU A 393 18.31 12.07 -10.43
N ARG A 394 18.20 10.91 -11.08
CA ARG A 394 19.03 10.56 -12.26
C ARG A 394 18.84 11.49 -13.44
N ALA A 395 17.63 12.01 -13.63
CA ALA A 395 17.39 13.05 -14.64
C ALA A 395 18.00 14.39 -14.23
N CYS A 396 17.93 14.75 -12.94
CA CYS A 396 18.57 15.94 -12.38
C CYS A 396 20.09 15.92 -12.53
N GLU A 397 20.74 14.78 -12.30
CA GLU A 397 22.20 14.65 -12.50
C GLU A 397 22.62 15.05 -13.92
N LYS A 398 21.92 14.55 -14.93
CA LYS A 398 22.18 14.88 -16.34
C LYS A 398 21.93 16.36 -16.66
N LEU A 399 20.88 16.95 -16.08
CA LEU A 399 20.62 18.38 -16.20
C LEU A 399 21.76 19.19 -15.54
N MET A 400 22.23 18.76 -14.39
CA MET A 400 23.31 19.43 -13.66
C MET A 400 24.68 19.31 -14.36
N GLU A 401 24.92 18.30 -15.18
CA GLU A 401 26.13 18.24 -16.04
C GLU A 401 26.17 19.45 -16.97
N ASP A 402 25.06 19.76 -17.65
CA ASP A 402 24.94 20.93 -18.51
C ASP A 402 25.04 22.24 -17.72
N ARG A 403 24.42 22.32 -16.55
CA ARG A 403 24.49 23.49 -15.67
C ARG A 403 25.94 23.75 -15.21
N ARG A 404 26.66 22.71 -14.80
CA ARG A 404 28.08 22.81 -14.37
C ARG A 404 28.99 23.22 -15.52
N SER A 405 28.63 22.95 -16.77
CA SER A 405 29.34 23.46 -17.95
C SER A 405 29.14 24.96 -18.20
N GLY A 406 28.31 25.61 -17.40
CA GLY A 406 28.03 27.06 -17.45
C GLY A 406 26.82 27.45 -18.31
N LEU A 407 26.02 26.49 -18.77
CA LEU A 407 24.81 26.79 -19.52
C LEU A 407 23.69 27.35 -18.63
N SER A 408 23.09 28.46 -19.03
CA SER A 408 21.87 28.99 -18.40
C SER A 408 20.65 28.20 -18.87
N LEU A 409 19.53 28.24 -18.12
CA LEU A 409 18.26 27.62 -18.53
C LEU A 409 17.79 28.15 -19.92
N GLN A 410 18.05 29.42 -20.21
CA GLN A 410 17.72 29.99 -21.53
C GLN A 410 18.49 29.34 -22.68
N GLN A 411 19.75 28.97 -22.46
CA GLN A 411 20.58 28.25 -23.44
C GLN A 411 20.22 26.78 -23.53
N MET A 412 19.55 26.24 -22.52
CA MET A 412 19.12 24.85 -22.45
C MET A 412 17.71 24.62 -22.99
N LYS A 413 17.00 25.66 -23.45
CA LYS A 413 15.63 25.53 -23.97
C LYS A 413 15.53 24.41 -25.01
N GLY A 414 14.46 23.58 -24.88
CA GLY A 414 14.20 22.42 -25.70
C GLY A 414 15.02 21.17 -25.35
N ARG A 415 16.00 21.27 -24.43
CA ARG A 415 16.75 20.09 -23.98
C ARG A 415 15.88 19.18 -23.14
N VAL A 416 16.12 17.87 -23.31
CA VAL A 416 15.40 16.80 -22.63
C VAL A 416 16.38 15.94 -21.84
N TYR A 417 16.08 15.71 -20.58
CA TYR A 417 16.85 14.84 -19.70
C TYR A 417 15.98 13.70 -19.21
N TYR A 418 16.41 12.48 -19.44
CA TYR A 418 15.66 11.28 -19.10
C TYR A 418 16.35 10.52 -17.97
N GLY A 419 15.60 10.20 -16.93
CA GLY A 419 16.01 9.35 -15.84
C GLY A 419 15.14 8.10 -15.74
N GLU A 420 15.77 6.97 -15.47
CA GLU A 420 15.12 5.69 -15.24
C GLU A 420 15.78 4.99 -14.05
N TYR A 421 14.96 4.37 -13.21
CA TYR A 421 15.40 3.51 -12.14
C TYR A 421 14.61 2.21 -12.15
N LEU A 422 15.32 1.09 -12.17
CA LEU A 422 14.74 -0.25 -12.03
C LEU A 422 15.14 -0.82 -10.68
N ALA A 423 14.18 -0.96 -9.78
CA ALA A 423 14.37 -1.68 -8.54
C ALA A 423 14.35 -3.20 -8.83
N LYS A 424 15.46 -3.87 -8.49
CA LYS A 424 15.60 -5.32 -8.65
C LYS A 424 15.36 -5.99 -7.31
N THR A 425 14.51 -7.00 -7.32
CA THR A 425 14.19 -7.84 -6.17
C THR A 425 14.14 -9.30 -6.57
N ASP A 426 14.22 -10.19 -5.60
CA ASP A 426 14.15 -11.63 -5.81
C ASP A 426 12.73 -12.15 -5.54
N PRO A 427 12.28 -13.19 -6.25
CA PRO A 427 11.05 -13.90 -5.91
C PRO A 427 11.07 -14.41 -4.47
N LEU A 428 9.90 -14.54 -3.86
CA LEU A 428 9.82 -15.21 -2.56
C LEU A 428 10.33 -16.66 -2.65
N GLY A 429 11.17 -17.03 -1.69
CA GLY A 429 11.79 -18.35 -1.65
C GLY A 429 12.91 -18.54 -2.68
N ALA A 430 13.46 -17.48 -3.25
CA ALA A 430 14.61 -17.56 -4.16
C ALA A 430 15.78 -18.26 -3.48
N ASP A 431 16.37 -19.23 -4.18
CA ASP A 431 17.56 -19.97 -3.73
C ASP A 431 18.85 -19.15 -4.03
N VAL A 432 18.97 -18.05 -3.29
CA VAL A 432 20.14 -17.15 -3.36
C VAL A 432 20.64 -16.86 -1.94
N PRO A 433 21.94 -16.57 -1.74
CA PRO A 433 22.52 -16.41 -0.40
C PRO A 433 21.86 -15.30 0.44
N ASN A 434 21.47 -14.20 -0.16
CA ASN A 434 20.88 -13.05 0.49
C ASN A 434 19.68 -12.55 -0.33
N PRO A 435 18.50 -13.19 -0.22
CA PRO A 435 17.35 -12.81 -1.02
C PRO A 435 16.85 -11.41 -0.63
N VAL A 436 16.62 -10.56 -1.62
CA VAL A 436 16.06 -9.22 -1.46
C VAL A 436 14.62 -9.24 -1.94
N SER A 437 13.67 -9.50 -1.06
CA SER A 437 12.25 -9.52 -1.41
C SER A 437 11.69 -8.13 -1.69
N HIS A 438 12.22 -7.10 -1.04
CA HIS A 438 11.83 -5.69 -1.24
C HIS A 438 13.03 -4.77 -1.08
N VAL A 439 13.07 -3.71 -1.88
CA VAL A 439 14.18 -2.72 -1.88
C VAL A 439 14.21 -1.86 -0.62
N ALA A 440 13.08 -1.68 0.04
CA ALA A 440 13.01 -0.96 1.31
C ALA A 440 11.78 -1.39 2.12
N TYR A 441 11.88 -1.23 3.44
CA TYR A 441 10.78 -1.35 4.38
C TYR A 441 10.65 -0.07 5.21
N GLY A 442 9.42 0.33 5.50
CA GLY A 442 9.11 1.29 6.57
C GLY A 442 8.61 0.54 7.79
N TYR A 443 9.00 0.99 8.96
CA TYR A 443 8.60 0.43 10.26
C TYR A 443 7.76 1.42 11.04
N ALA A 444 6.88 0.92 11.87
CA ALA A 444 6.02 1.76 12.70
C ALA A 444 5.69 1.09 14.02
N THR A 445 5.53 1.91 15.06
CA THR A 445 4.93 1.54 16.34
C THR A 445 3.79 2.48 16.63
N GLN A 446 2.64 1.93 17.02
CA GLN A 446 1.42 2.68 17.36
C GLN A 446 0.99 2.40 18.79
N LEU A 447 0.77 3.45 19.53
CA LEU A 447 0.23 3.42 20.88
C LEU A 447 -1.19 4.01 20.88
N CYS A 448 -2.14 3.24 21.35
CA CYS A 448 -3.51 3.67 21.59
C CYS A 448 -3.74 3.83 23.11
N ILE A 449 -4.15 5.00 23.55
CA ILE A 449 -4.47 5.28 24.95
C ILE A 449 -5.98 5.48 25.05
N LEU A 450 -6.61 4.77 26.01
CA LEU A 450 -8.05 4.86 26.23
C LEU A 450 -8.37 5.71 27.47
N ASP A 451 -9.47 6.45 27.38
CA ASP A 451 -10.08 7.08 28.54
C ASP A 451 -10.62 6.01 29.49
N LYS A 452 -10.22 6.08 30.75
CA LYS A 452 -10.58 5.09 31.79
C LYS A 452 -12.06 4.94 32.07
N LYS A 453 -12.84 6.02 31.87
CA LYS A 453 -14.26 6.05 32.26
C LYS A 453 -15.13 5.60 31.10
N THR A 454 -14.79 6.02 29.88
CA THR A 454 -15.62 5.80 28.70
C THR A 454 -15.15 4.64 27.85
N GLY A 455 -13.89 4.21 27.98
CA GLY A 455 -13.25 3.22 27.11
C GLY A 455 -13.02 3.72 25.67
N ARG A 456 -13.24 5.00 25.39
CA ARG A 456 -12.99 5.58 24.07
C ARG A 456 -11.50 5.84 23.88
N VAL A 457 -11.06 5.82 22.62
CA VAL A 457 -9.71 6.25 22.27
C VAL A 457 -9.57 7.74 22.61
N GLU A 458 -8.63 8.04 23.49
CA GLU A 458 -8.31 9.40 23.94
C GLU A 458 -7.16 9.99 23.12
N HIS A 459 -6.11 9.19 22.91
CA HIS A 459 -4.91 9.62 22.21
C HIS A 459 -4.30 8.47 21.40
N MET A 460 -3.92 8.75 20.17
CA MET A 460 -3.12 7.88 19.31
C MET A 460 -1.73 8.49 19.11
N ILE A 461 -0.69 7.76 19.43
CA ILE A 461 0.69 8.15 19.15
C ILE A 461 1.26 7.18 18.11
N ALA A 462 1.71 7.70 16.99
CA ALA A 462 2.15 6.92 15.83
C ALA A 462 3.59 7.29 15.45
N ALA A 463 4.55 6.45 15.82
CA ALA A 463 5.95 6.60 15.45
C ALA A 463 6.22 5.83 14.16
N HIS A 464 6.71 6.51 13.13
CA HIS A 464 6.98 5.92 11.83
C HIS A 464 8.41 6.23 11.37
N ASP A 465 9.14 5.19 11.05
CA ASP A 465 10.37 5.28 10.26
C ASP A 465 9.97 5.51 8.79
N VAL A 466 10.41 6.64 8.26
CA VAL A 466 10.15 7.07 6.87
C VAL A 466 11.45 7.21 6.07
N GLY A 467 12.58 6.73 6.61
CA GLY A 467 13.90 7.06 6.09
C GLY A 467 14.14 8.57 6.16
N LYS A 468 14.47 9.22 5.04
CA LYS A 468 14.57 10.68 4.96
C LYS A 468 13.21 11.29 4.60
N ALA A 469 12.65 12.09 5.48
CA ALA A 469 11.42 12.81 5.22
C ALA A 469 11.64 13.93 4.19
N VAL A 470 11.27 13.71 2.92
CA VAL A 470 11.37 14.74 1.86
C VAL A 470 10.43 15.91 2.15
N ASN A 471 9.25 15.63 2.69
CA ASN A 471 8.28 16.63 3.15
C ASN A 471 7.69 16.18 4.48
N PRO A 472 8.21 16.65 5.63
CA PRO A 472 7.76 16.24 6.95
C PRO A 472 6.26 16.44 7.17
N LEU A 473 5.71 17.60 6.80
CA LEU A 473 4.28 17.90 6.95
C LEU A 473 3.39 16.93 6.14
N SER A 474 3.83 16.55 4.93
CA SER A 474 3.11 15.54 4.15
C SER A 474 3.22 14.15 4.77
N CYS A 475 4.35 13.81 5.38
CA CYS A 475 4.52 12.54 6.11
C CYS A 475 3.55 12.47 7.30
N GLU A 476 3.49 13.52 8.12
CA GLU A 476 2.54 13.63 9.24
C GLU A 476 1.10 13.44 8.76
N GLY A 477 0.66 14.17 7.73
CA GLY A 477 -0.69 14.03 7.18
C GLY A 477 -0.99 12.65 6.62
N GLN A 478 0.01 11.93 6.05
CA GLN A 478 -0.16 10.54 5.62
C GLN A 478 -0.25 9.59 6.82
N ILE A 479 0.49 9.81 7.89
CA ILE A 479 0.43 9.04 9.13
C ILE A 479 -0.95 9.21 9.78
N GLU A 480 -1.39 10.46 9.99
CA GLU A 480 -2.70 10.77 10.57
C GLU A 480 -3.85 10.13 9.78
N GLY A 481 -3.84 10.27 8.44
CA GLY A 481 -4.82 9.64 7.57
C GLY A 481 -4.79 8.11 7.64
N GLY A 482 -3.62 7.50 7.85
CA GLY A 482 -3.46 6.06 8.08
C GLY A 482 -4.04 5.61 9.43
N VAL A 483 -3.78 6.37 10.49
CA VAL A 483 -4.30 6.14 11.84
C VAL A 483 -5.83 6.18 11.84
N VAL A 484 -6.43 7.23 11.27
CA VAL A 484 -7.90 7.37 11.19
C VAL A 484 -8.54 6.20 10.44
N MET A 485 -7.98 5.82 9.30
CA MET A 485 -8.48 4.69 8.51
C MET A 485 -8.36 3.38 9.27
N SER A 486 -7.24 3.13 9.96
CA SER A 486 -7.03 1.92 10.77
C SER A 486 -7.94 1.86 11.99
N MET A 487 -8.16 2.99 12.66
CA MET A 487 -9.13 3.10 13.75
C MET A 487 -10.55 2.78 13.27
N GLY A 488 -10.94 3.31 12.12
CA GLY A 488 -12.22 3.00 11.50
C GLY A 488 -12.39 1.51 11.25
N TYR A 489 -11.39 0.90 10.60
CA TYR A 489 -11.34 -0.52 10.30
C TYR A 489 -11.42 -1.40 11.55
N ALA A 490 -10.71 -1.04 12.62
CA ALA A 490 -10.67 -1.81 13.86
C ALA A 490 -11.95 -1.68 14.71
N LEU A 491 -12.62 -0.51 14.69
CA LEU A 491 -13.62 -0.20 15.70
C LEU A 491 -15.06 -0.14 15.19
N ARG A 492 -15.31 0.23 13.92
CA ARG A 492 -16.69 0.54 13.50
C ARG A 492 -17.00 0.47 12.00
N GLU A 493 -16.00 0.54 11.11
CA GLU A 493 -16.25 0.45 9.69
C GLU A 493 -16.65 -0.95 9.27
N LYS A 494 -17.65 -1.05 8.41
CA LYS A 494 -18.12 -2.30 7.84
C LYS A 494 -18.79 -2.06 6.49
N TYR A 495 -18.76 -3.08 5.67
CA TYR A 495 -19.42 -3.11 4.37
C TYR A 495 -20.23 -4.41 4.26
N PRO A 496 -21.39 -4.51 4.95
CA PRO A 496 -22.18 -5.72 4.99
C PRO A 496 -22.81 -6.00 3.63
N ILE A 497 -22.90 -7.29 3.32
CA ILE A 497 -23.42 -7.84 2.08
C ILE A 497 -24.61 -8.73 2.43
N ASP A 498 -25.70 -8.64 1.70
CA ASP A 498 -26.91 -9.45 1.91
C ASP A 498 -26.79 -10.85 1.31
N ASP A 499 -27.79 -11.71 1.56
CA ASP A 499 -27.87 -13.08 1.03
C ASP A 499 -27.98 -13.15 -0.51
N ASN A 500 -28.07 -12.03 -1.20
CA ASN A 500 -27.99 -11.93 -2.65
C ASN A 500 -26.64 -11.37 -3.13
N CYS A 501 -25.62 -11.37 -2.28
CA CYS A 501 -24.29 -10.81 -2.53
C CYS A 501 -24.33 -9.31 -2.88
N LYS A 502 -25.30 -8.55 -2.36
CA LYS A 502 -25.43 -7.12 -2.59
C LYS A 502 -25.05 -6.33 -1.35
N PRO A 503 -24.28 -5.24 -1.50
CA PRO A 503 -24.02 -4.34 -0.40
C PRO A 503 -25.28 -3.62 0.04
N ILE A 504 -25.50 -3.55 1.35
CA ILE A 504 -26.72 -2.98 1.96
C ILE A 504 -26.49 -1.63 2.65
N GLU A 505 -25.23 -1.22 2.79
CA GLU A 505 -24.89 0.03 3.46
C GLU A 505 -24.92 1.24 2.52
N LYS A 506 -25.22 2.40 3.13
CA LYS A 506 -25.09 3.71 2.49
C LYS A 506 -23.83 4.40 3.01
N TYR A 507 -23.31 5.35 2.25
CA TYR A 507 -22.10 6.09 2.63
C TYR A 507 -22.15 6.65 4.07
N GLY A 508 -23.29 7.16 4.51
CA GLY A 508 -23.47 7.70 5.85
C GLY A 508 -23.52 6.67 6.98
N SER A 509 -23.68 5.38 6.68
CA SER A 509 -23.76 4.28 7.64
C SER A 509 -22.58 3.31 7.62
N LEU A 510 -21.55 3.59 6.80
CA LEU A 510 -20.32 2.78 6.71
C LEU A 510 -19.50 2.73 8.01
N GLY A 511 -19.80 3.59 8.99
CA GLY A 511 -19.04 3.67 10.23
C GLY A 511 -17.81 4.59 10.17
N LEU A 512 -17.66 5.40 9.14
CA LEU A 512 -16.55 6.34 9.03
C LEU A 512 -16.53 7.33 10.20
N PHE A 513 -15.35 7.62 10.73
CA PHE A 513 -15.17 8.66 11.73
C PHE A 513 -15.45 10.05 11.13
N ARG A 514 -16.15 10.88 11.89
CA ARG A 514 -16.27 12.31 11.60
C ARG A 514 -15.16 13.07 12.31
N ALA A 515 -14.76 14.23 11.78
CA ALA A 515 -13.64 14.99 12.32
C ALA A 515 -13.73 15.29 13.82
N HIS A 516 -14.95 15.57 14.34
CA HIS A 516 -15.17 15.84 15.77
C HIS A 516 -15.19 14.59 16.66
N GLU A 517 -15.15 13.39 16.09
CA GLU A 517 -15.11 12.11 16.81
C GLU A 517 -13.67 11.59 16.94
N LEU A 518 -12.72 12.22 16.26
CA LEU A 518 -11.33 11.79 16.29
C LEU A 518 -10.68 12.12 17.64
N PRO A 519 -9.84 11.21 18.17
CA PRO A 519 -9.00 11.51 19.32
C PRO A 519 -7.88 12.48 18.92
N GLU A 520 -7.08 12.89 19.90
CA GLU A 520 -5.78 13.48 19.63
C GLU A 520 -4.90 12.46 18.90
N ILE A 521 -4.17 12.92 17.87
CA ILE A 521 -3.21 12.10 17.11
C ILE A 521 -1.87 12.81 17.11
N THR A 522 -0.84 12.14 17.62
CA THR A 522 0.55 12.60 17.57
C THR A 522 1.32 11.74 16.58
N ALA A 523 1.72 12.32 15.46
CA ALA A 523 2.60 11.68 14.50
C ALA A 523 4.07 11.99 14.85
N LEU A 524 4.87 10.93 15.04
CA LEU A 524 6.31 11.02 15.28
C LEU A 524 7.03 10.49 14.04
N VAL A 525 7.65 11.38 13.29
CA VAL A 525 8.46 11.03 12.12
C VAL A 525 9.88 10.71 12.58
N ILE A 526 10.28 9.44 12.42
CA ILE A 526 11.62 8.98 12.73
C ILE A 526 12.45 9.07 11.44
N ASP A 527 13.40 9.99 11.43
CA ASP A 527 14.32 10.19 10.30
C ASP A 527 15.65 9.49 10.59
N LEU A 528 15.82 8.28 10.06
CA LEU A 528 17.03 7.48 10.27
C LEU A 528 18.12 7.75 9.26
N SER A 529 17.82 8.60 8.26
CA SER A 529 18.63 8.57 7.17
C SER A 529 19.37 9.60 6.68
N LEU A 530 20.33 9.95 7.13
CA LEU A 530 21.25 10.80 6.38
C LEU A 530 22.19 10.05 5.43
N ILE A 531 22.18 8.73 5.43
CA ILE A 531 23.24 7.94 4.78
C ILE A 531 22.81 7.31 3.45
N HIS A 532 21.56 6.89 3.30
CA HIS A 532 21.18 6.04 2.16
C HIS A 532 20.53 6.74 0.96
N ILE A 533 20.08 7.99 1.10
CA ILE A 533 19.54 8.77 -0.02
C ILE A 533 20.61 9.70 -0.63
N SER A 534 21.69 10.00 0.09
CA SER A 534 22.77 10.87 -0.39
C SER A 534 23.86 10.16 -1.19
N GLU A 535 23.90 8.83 -1.18
CA GLU A 535 24.87 8.04 -1.96
C GLU A 535 24.19 6.90 -2.76
N PRO A 536 23.49 7.19 -3.86
CA PRO A 536 22.96 6.14 -4.75
C PRO A 536 24.04 5.37 -5.50
N THR A 537 25.32 5.65 -5.29
CA THR A 537 26.43 5.14 -6.08
C THR A 537 27.17 3.96 -5.47
N ARG A 538 26.72 3.38 -4.37
CA ARG A 538 27.35 2.21 -3.75
C ARG A 538 26.44 0.99 -3.60
N LEU A 539 25.64 0.70 -4.65
CA LEU A 539 25.06 -0.63 -4.86
C LEU A 539 25.30 -1.09 -6.30
#